data_bfb438013d9bca8e38850db769da51b8
#
_entry.id   bfb438013d9bca8e38850db769da51b8
#
_cell.length_a   1.000
_cell.length_b   1.000
_cell.length_c   1.000
_cell.angle_alpha   90.00
_cell.angle_beta   90.00
_cell.angle_gamma   90.00
#
_symmetry.space_group_name_H-M   'P 1'
#
loop_
_entity.id
_entity.type
_entity.pdbx_description
1 polymer ?
#
loop_
_entity_poly.entity_id
_entity_poly.type
_entity_poly.pdbx_seq_one_letter_code
_entity_poly.pdbx_strand_id
1 'polypeptide(L)'
;MNHIQDIDPQIGEIIHSEQQRQQYTLQMIPSENYTSPAVLSACGSVLSNKYAEGYPGKRYYGGNEFVDKVENLAIERAKKAFRVAHVNVQPYSGSPANAEIYMALCQQGDVIMGHALPDGGHLTHGWKTSFGGIFFKSVQYHVKADGCIDFEEARRLALEHKPKLIWVGASAYP
;
A
#
# COMPACT_ATOMS: atom_id res chain seq x y z
N MET A 1 10.73 -24.74 -4.49
CA MET A 1 9.29 -25.07 -4.42
C MET A 1 9.01 -26.53 -4.10
N ASN A 2 9.89 -27.45 -4.40
CA ASN A 2 9.68 -28.88 -4.11
C ASN A 2 9.57 -29.22 -2.61
N HIS A 3 10.16 -28.40 -1.75
CA HIS A 3 10.21 -28.67 -0.32
C HIS A 3 8.84 -28.52 0.40
N ILE A 4 7.97 -27.62 -0.05
CA ILE A 4 6.62 -27.46 0.54
C ILE A 4 5.75 -28.68 0.23
N GLN A 5 5.80 -29.16 -1.01
CA GLN A 5 5.06 -30.36 -1.44
C GLN A 5 5.46 -31.61 -0.64
N ASP A 6 6.73 -31.71 -0.25
CA ASP A 6 7.25 -32.84 0.50
C ASP A 6 6.86 -32.81 2.01
N ILE A 7 6.73 -31.61 2.58
CA ILE A 7 6.41 -31.39 4.00
C ILE A 7 4.90 -31.27 4.23
N ASP A 8 4.21 -30.52 3.37
CA ASP A 8 2.76 -30.30 3.43
C ASP A 8 2.16 -30.42 2.03
N PRO A 9 1.78 -31.65 1.62
CA PRO A 9 1.21 -31.89 0.30
C PRO A 9 -0.08 -31.11 0.03
N GLN A 10 -0.90 -30.83 1.06
CA GLN A 10 -2.16 -30.10 0.89
C GLN A 10 -1.90 -28.63 0.52
N ILE A 11 -0.98 -27.97 1.21
CA ILE A 11 -0.57 -26.61 0.86
C ILE A 11 0.15 -26.59 -0.49
N GLY A 12 0.98 -27.60 -0.77
CA GLY A 12 1.65 -27.73 -2.07
C GLY A 12 0.66 -27.80 -3.24
N GLU A 13 -0.41 -28.57 -3.10
CA GLU A 13 -1.46 -28.70 -4.11
C GLU A 13 -2.26 -27.37 -4.29
N ILE A 14 -2.58 -26.70 -3.19
CA ILE A 14 -3.28 -25.40 -3.24
C ILE A 14 -2.43 -24.35 -3.98
N ILE A 15 -1.12 -24.26 -3.66
CA ILE A 15 -0.20 -23.34 -4.34
C ILE A 15 -0.10 -23.69 -5.84
N HIS A 16 -0.01 -24.96 -6.18
CA HIS A 16 0.00 -25.39 -7.58
C HIS A 16 -1.30 -25.00 -8.30
N SER A 17 -2.44 -25.23 -7.67
CA SER A 17 -3.74 -24.86 -8.23
C SER A 17 -3.88 -23.35 -8.47
N GLU A 18 -3.40 -22.53 -7.54
CA GLU A 18 -3.38 -21.07 -7.70
C GLU A 18 -2.41 -20.64 -8.81
N GLN A 19 -1.27 -21.30 -8.94
CA GLN A 19 -0.34 -21.06 -10.05
C GLN A 19 -1.00 -21.36 -11.41
N GLN A 20 -1.74 -22.45 -11.50
CA GLN A 20 -2.51 -22.82 -12.70
C GLN A 20 -3.60 -21.77 -12.98
N ARG A 21 -4.34 -21.34 -11.94
CA ARG A 21 -5.35 -20.29 -12.08
C ARG A 21 -4.75 -19.01 -12.66
N GLN A 22 -3.65 -18.54 -12.10
CA GLN A 22 -2.96 -17.33 -12.59
C GLN A 22 -2.44 -17.47 -14.02
N GLN A 23 -2.00 -18.66 -14.40
CA GLN A 23 -1.48 -18.92 -15.75
C GLN A 23 -2.58 -18.93 -16.82
N TYR A 24 -3.79 -19.37 -16.48
CA TYR A 24 -4.88 -19.56 -17.44
C TYR A 24 -6.03 -18.56 -17.31
N THR A 25 -5.95 -17.58 -16.41
CA THR A 25 -6.97 -16.55 -16.24
C THR A 25 -6.38 -15.15 -16.37
N LEU A 26 -7.20 -14.20 -16.79
CA LEU A 26 -6.85 -12.79 -16.81
C LEU A 26 -7.22 -12.15 -15.47
N GLN A 27 -6.26 -11.44 -14.87
CA GLN A 27 -6.51 -10.61 -13.71
C GLN A 27 -7.15 -9.30 -14.14
N MET A 28 -8.41 -9.09 -13.72
CA MET A 28 -9.19 -7.89 -14.05
C MET A 28 -9.22 -6.84 -12.94
N ILE A 29 -8.49 -7.07 -11.85
CA ILE A 29 -8.30 -6.08 -10.79
C ILE A 29 -7.07 -5.25 -11.15
N PRO A 30 -7.21 -3.95 -11.50
CA PRO A 30 -6.12 -3.17 -12.10
C PRO A 30 -4.95 -2.89 -11.15
N SER A 31 -5.15 -3.02 -9.85
CA SER A 31 -4.10 -2.83 -8.84
C SER A 31 -3.29 -4.10 -8.52
N GLU A 32 -3.65 -5.26 -9.08
CA GLU A 32 -2.87 -6.48 -8.92
C GLU A 32 -1.67 -6.51 -9.87
N ASN A 33 -0.57 -7.11 -9.41
CA ASN A 33 0.63 -7.31 -10.20
C ASN A 33 1.29 -8.65 -9.89
N TYR A 34 1.81 -9.30 -10.92
CA TYR A 34 2.54 -10.55 -10.75
C TYR A 34 3.91 -10.31 -10.12
N THR A 35 4.17 -11.02 -9.03
CA THR A 35 5.44 -10.93 -8.31
C THR A 35 6.53 -11.73 -9.03
N SER A 36 7.68 -11.13 -9.26
CA SER A 36 8.82 -11.84 -9.89
C SER A 36 9.36 -12.95 -8.98
N PRO A 37 9.95 -14.02 -9.56
CA PRO A 37 10.58 -15.07 -8.77
C PRO A 37 11.66 -14.56 -7.81
N ALA A 38 12.37 -13.50 -8.16
CA ALA A 38 13.39 -12.89 -7.29
C ALA A 38 12.77 -12.27 -6.04
N VAL A 39 11.63 -11.57 -6.17
CA VAL A 39 10.90 -11.00 -5.03
C VAL A 39 10.32 -12.11 -4.16
N LEU A 40 9.70 -13.14 -4.74
CA LEU A 40 9.21 -14.31 -3.99
C LEU A 40 10.34 -14.96 -3.17
N SER A 41 11.51 -15.16 -3.78
CA SER A 41 12.68 -15.75 -3.11
C SER A 41 13.20 -14.85 -1.98
N ALA A 42 13.20 -13.55 -2.15
CA ALA A 42 13.63 -12.60 -1.12
C ALA A 42 12.66 -12.59 0.07
N CYS A 43 11.35 -12.58 -0.18
CA CYS A 43 10.31 -12.64 0.85
C CYS A 43 10.34 -13.95 1.64
N GLY A 44 10.64 -15.08 0.99
CA GLY A 44 10.77 -16.39 1.61
C GLY A 44 12.18 -16.72 2.14
N SER A 45 13.05 -15.72 2.30
CA SER A 45 14.42 -15.93 2.77
C SER A 45 14.53 -15.93 4.31
N VAL A 46 15.72 -16.22 4.81
CA VAL A 46 16.05 -16.19 6.24
C VAL A 46 15.88 -14.80 6.88
N LEU A 47 15.76 -13.73 6.10
CA LEU A 47 15.44 -12.39 6.60
C LEU A 47 14.10 -12.36 7.34
N SER A 48 13.16 -13.23 6.98
CA SER A 48 11.86 -13.38 7.65
C SER A 48 11.97 -13.85 9.12
N ASN A 49 13.11 -14.38 9.54
CA ASN A 49 13.32 -14.85 10.91
C ASN A 49 13.71 -13.75 11.89
N LYS A 50 14.02 -12.54 11.40
CA LYS A 50 14.67 -11.50 12.21
C LYS A 50 13.73 -10.40 12.64
N TYR A 51 13.63 -10.21 13.96
CA TYR A 51 13.02 -9.00 14.53
C TYR A 51 13.90 -7.78 14.25
N ALA A 52 13.30 -6.76 13.60
CA ALA A 52 14.02 -5.58 13.15
C ALA A 52 13.30 -4.26 13.55
N GLU A 53 12.66 -4.25 14.71
CA GLU A 53 12.00 -3.07 15.23
C GLU A 53 12.96 -1.90 15.38
N GLY A 54 12.50 -0.69 15.05
CA GLY A 54 13.31 0.51 14.97
C GLY A 54 13.78 0.79 13.53
N TYR A 55 14.83 1.59 13.39
CA TYR A 55 15.38 1.99 12.09
C TYR A 55 16.84 1.57 11.95
N PRO A 56 17.42 1.55 10.73
CA PRO A 56 18.84 1.26 10.53
C PRO A 56 19.73 2.07 11.48
N GLY A 57 20.63 1.38 12.19
CA GLY A 57 21.49 1.98 13.20
C GLY A 57 20.80 2.38 14.52
N LYS A 58 19.49 2.20 14.64
CA LYS A 58 18.69 2.51 15.85
C LYS A 58 17.67 1.40 16.11
N ARG A 59 18.13 0.15 16.16
CA ARG A 59 17.29 -1.01 16.45
C ARG A 59 17.14 -1.25 17.93
N TYR A 60 16.00 -1.85 18.33
CA TYR A 60 15.77 -2.29 19.70
C TYR A 60 16.49 -3.59 20.03
N TYR A 61 16.89 -4.38 19.02
CA TYR A 61 17.54 -5.68 19.17
C TYR A 61 18.86 -5.73 18.41
N GLY A 62 19.81 -6.57 18.88
CA GLY A 62 21.05 -6.87 18.18
C GLY A 62 20.87 -7.77 16.97
N GLY A 63 21.95 -7.96 16.19
CA GLY A 63 21.99 -8.87 15.03
C GLY A 63 21.28 -8.33 13.79
N ASN A 64 21.16 -7.01 13.65
CA ASN A 64 20.45 -6.34 12.54
C ASN A 64 21.39 -5.79 11.46
N GLU A 65 22.67 -6.08 11.49
CA GLU A 65 23.65 -5.54 10.55
C GLU A 65 23.33 -5.83 9.07
N PHE A 66 22.73 -6.97 8.77
CA PHE A 66 22.34 -7.35 7.42
C PHE A 66 20.97 -6.79 7.05
N VAL A 67 20.02 -6.76 7.98
CA VAL A 67 18.70 -6.13 7.78
C VAL A 67 18.86 -4.64 7.55
N ASP A 68 19.77 -3.97 8.29
CA ASP A 68 20.10 -2.56 8.06
C ASP A 68 20.63 -2.31 6.65
N LYS A 69 21.48 -3.21 6.13
CA LYS A 69 21.96 -3.11 4.74
C LYS A 69 20.83 -3.25 3.73
N VAL A 70 19.90 -4.19 3.95
CA VAL A 70 18.75 -4.40 3.06
C VAL A 70 17.85 -3.17 3.07
N GLU A 71 17.51 -2.65 4.25
CA GLU A 71 16.63 -1.49 4.39
C GLU A 71 17.25 -0.22 3.80
N ASN A 72 18.54 0.05 4.08
CA ASN A 72 19.28 1.18 3.50
C ASN A 72 19.33 1.08 1.97
N LEU A 73 19.61 -0.11 1.41
CA LEU A 73 19.63 -0.33 -0.03
C LEU A 73 18.24 -0.07 -0.66
N ALA A 74 17.16 -0.50 0.00
CA ALA A 74 15.80 -0.24 -0.44
C ALA A 74 15.48 1.26 -0.44
N ILE A 75 15.86 1.98 0.63
CA ILE A 75 15.70 3.44 0.75
C ILE A 75 16.45 4.15 -0.37
N GLU A 76 17.72 3.83 -0.61
CA GLU A 76 18.54 4.44 -1.66
C GLU A 76 17.95 4.21 -3.06
N ARG A 77 17.52 2.98 -3.34
CA ARG A 77 16.93 2.63 -4.64
C ARG A 77 15.58 3.33 -4.84
N ALA A 78 14.74 3.40 -3.82
CA ALA A 78 13.47 4.11 -3.88
C ALA A 78 13.67 5.62 -4.07
N LYS A 79 14.61 6.25 -3.34
CA LYS A 79 14.98 7.66 -3.56
C LYS A 79 15.38 7.93 -5.01
N LYS A 80 16.19 7.05 -5.59
CA LYS A 80 16.64 7.17 -6.99
C LYS A 80 15.49 6.97 -7.97
N ALA A 81 14.65 5.96 -7.76
CA ALA A 81 13.55 5.62 -8.65
C ALA A 81 12.49 6.72 -8.69
N PHE A 82 12.10 7.24 -7.53
CA PHE A 82 11.07 8.26 -7.39
C PHE A 82 11.60 9.71 -7.39
N ARG A 83 12.93 9.90 -7.43
CA ARG A 83 13.59 11.22 -7.39
C ARG A 83 13.17 12.07 -6.20
N VAL A 84 13.10 11.46 -5.02
CA VAL A 84 12.67 12.11 -3.77
C VAL A 84 13.79 12.15 -2.74
N ALA A 85 13.73 13.13 -1.83
CA ALA A 85 14.74 13.30 -0.79
C ALA A 85 14.59 12.32 0.38
N HIS A 86 13.36 11.92 0.70
CA HIS A 86 13.05 11.07 1.85
C HIS A 86 12.18 9.90 1.45
N VAL A 87 12.43 8.73 2.05
CA VAL A 87 11.68 7.49 1.83
C VAL A 87 11.59 6.72 3.15
N ASN A 88 10.42 6.21 3.45
CA ASN A 88 10.22 5.15 4.43
C ASN A 88 9.79 3.88 3.69
N VAL A 89 10.53 2.78 3.87
CA VAL A 89 10.27 1.48 3.22
C VAL A 89 9.69 0.44 4.19
N GLN A 90 9.39 0.82 5.43
CA GLN A 90 8.93 -0.11 6.44
C GLN A 90 7.45 -0.52 6.31
N PRO A 91 6.52 0.32 5.80
CA PRO A 91 5.15 -0.13 5.61
C PRO A 91 5.10 -1.36 4.70
N TYR A 92 4.43 -2.41 5.17
CA TYR A 92 4.39 -3.70 4.45
C TYR A 92 3.34 -3.73 3.33
N SER A 93 2.48 -2.71 3.24
CA SER A 93 1.52 -2.53 2.13
C SER A 93 1.02 -1.09 2.06
N GLY A 94 0.27 -0.74 1.00
CA GLY A 94 -0.25 0.61 0.79
C GLY A 94 -1.23 1.06 1.86
N SER A 95 -2.08 0.17 2.37
CA SER A 95 -3.06 0.54 3.41
C SER A 95 -2.41 0.96 4.73
N PRO A 96 -1.42 0.24 5.30
CA PRO A 96 -0.64 0.72 6.43
C PRO A 96 0.13 2.00 6.14
N ALA A 97 0.74 2.15 4.95
CA ALA A 97 1.42 3.39 4.57
C ALA A 97 0.48 4.59 4.63
N ASN A 98 -0.74 4.46 4.11
CA ASN A 98 -1.75 5.51 4.18
C ASN A 98 -2.21 5.76 5.63
N ALA A 99 -2.33 4.72 6.46
CA ALA A 99 -2.66 4.88 7.88
C ALA A 99 -1.57 5.65 8.64
N GLU A 100 -0.30 5.40 8.35
CA GLU A 100 0.82 6.15 8.92
C GLU A 100 0.76 7.64 8.56
N ILE A 101 0.40 7.99 7.32
CA ILE A 101 0.21 9.38 6.89
C ILE A 101 -0.94 10.04 7.67
N TYR A 102 -2.06 9.36 7.84
CA TYR A 102 -3.15 9.86 8.67
C TYR A 102 -2.67 10.16 10.09
N MET A 103 -1.98 9.19 10.71
CA MET A 103 -1.50 9.34 12.09
C MET A 103 -0.44 10.43 12.25
N ALA A 104 0.36 10.67 11.21
CA ALA A 104 1.39 11.71 11.22
C ALA A 104 0.82 13.13 11.05
N LEU A 105 -0.26 13.28 10.28
CA LEU A 105 -0.73 14.59 9.85
C LEU A 105 -2.09 15.00 10.44
N CYS A 106 -2.90 14.05 10.89
CA CYS A 106 -4.27 14.29 11.30
C CYS A 106 -4.52 13.86 12.75
N GLN A 107 -5.52 14.46 13.38
CA GLN A 107 -6.09 14.06 14.65
C GLN A 107 -7.47 13.44 14.43
N GLN A 108 -7.90 12.57 15.33
CA GLN A 108 -9.23 11.97 15.24
C GLN A 108 -10.33 13.04 15.10
N GLY A 109 -11.18 12.87 14.10
CA GLY A 109 -12.26 13.81 13.80
C GLY A 109 -11.89 14.97 12.86
N ASP A 110 -10.62 15.09 12.47
CA ASP A 110 -10.24 16.03 11.40
C ASP A 110 -10.95 15.70 10.09
N VAL A 111 -11.10 16.71 9.24
CA VAL A 111 -11.66 16.51 7.91
C VAL A 111 -10.56 16.06 6.96
N ILE A 112 -10.85 15.01 6.22
CA ILE A 112 -10.04 14.48 5.12
C ILE A 112 -10.85 14.48 3.84
N MET A 113 -10.18 14.49 2.69
CA MET A 113 -10.85 14.43 1.40
C MET A 113 -10.14 13.43 0.48
N GLY A 114 -10.89 12.71 -0.35
CA GLY A 114 -10.34 11.75 -1.29
C GLY A 114 -11.28 11.42 -2.43
N HIS A 115 -10.74 10.77 -3.47
CA HIS A 115 -11.52 10.29 -4.61
C HIS A 115 -12.43 9.15 -4.17
N ALA A 116 -13.70 9.21 -4.56
CA ALA A 116 -14.71 8.23 -4.17
C ALA A 116 -14.40 6.84 -4.71
N LEU A 117 -14.60 5.82 -3.88
CA LEU A 117 -14.33 4.42 -4.25
C LEU A 117 -15.14 3.96 -5.48
N PRO A 118 -16.46 4.26 -5.62
CA PRO A 118 -17.23 3.86 -6.79
C PRO A 118 -16.74 4.47 -8.10
N ASP A 119 -15.99 5.57 -8.02
CA ASP A 119 -15.46 6.30 -9.17
C ASP A 119 -13.99 5.93 -9.47
N GLY A 120 -13.51 4.85 -8.87
CA GLY A 120 -12.15 4.33 -9.07
C GLY A 120 -11.13 4.74 -8.02
N GLY A 121 -11.50 5.51 -7.01
CA GLY A 121 -10.65 5.87 -5.88
C GLY A 121 -10.23 4.65 -5.04
N HIS A 122 -9.22 4.82 -4.20
CA HIS A 122 -8.79 3.74 -3.33
C HIS A 122 -9.60 3.71 -2.02
N LEU A 123 -9.84 2.50 -1.48
CA LEU A 123 -10.54 2.28 -0.22
C LEU A 123 -10.00 3.15 0.91
N THR A 124 -8.67 3.25 1.03
CA THR A 124 -8.00 3.99 2.11
C THR A 124 -8.01 5.51 1.94
N HIS A 125 -8.59 6.04 0.87
CA HIS A 125 -8.76 7.48 0.68
C HIS A 125 -9.98 8.06 1.42
N GLY A 126 -10.38 7.42 2.51
CA GLY A 126 -11.46 7.86 3.38
C GLY A 126 -12.80 7.19 3.11
N TRP A 127 -12.84 6.05 2.39
CA TRP A 127 -14.09 5.31 2.24
C TRP A 127 -14.62 4.84 3.60
N LYS A 128 -15.94 4.87 3.78
CA LYS A 128 -16.62 4.66 5.06
C LYS A 128 -16.23 3.42 5.87
N THR A 129 -15.73 2.37 5.21
CA THR A 129 -15.32 1.11 5.86
C THR A 129 -13.81 1.03 6.09
N SER A 130 -13.04 2.03 5.66
CA SER A 130 -11.59 2.09 5.85
C SER A 130 -11.23 2.80 7.15
N PHE A 131 -9.96 2.66 7.57
CA PHE A 131 -9.41 3.42 8.68
C PHE A 131 -9.71 4.93 8.55
N GLY A 132 -9.45 5.51 7.38
CA GLY A 132 -9.71 6.93 7.12
C GLY A 132 -11.18 7.33 7.30
N GLY A 133 -12.11 6.50 6.83
CA GLY A 133 -13.54 6.78 6.94
C GLY A 133 -14.13 6.54 8.33
N ILE A 134 -13.48 5.72 9.16
CA ILE A 134 -13.94 5.42 10.53
C ILE A 134 -13.44 6.49 11.52
N PHE A 135 -12.18 6.90 11.41
CA PHE A 135 -11.56 7.81 12.40
C PHE A 135 -11.64 9.29 12.05
N PHE A 136 -11.92 9.63 10.78
CA PHE A 136 -11.93 11.00 10.29
C PHE A 136 -13.26 11.36 9.64
N LYS A 137 -13.55 12.66 9.52
CA LYS A 137 -14.69 13.18 8.76
C LYS A 137 -14.30 13.17 7.28
N SER A 138 -14.76 12.16 6.55
CA SER A 138 -14.38 11.98 5.15
C SER A 138 -15.32 12.70 4.20
N VAL A 139 -14.76 13.48 3.30
CA VAL A 139 -15.43 14.12 2.16
C VAL A 139 -14.93 13.47 0.88
N GLN A 140 -15.84 13.07 0.00
CA GLN A 140 -15.47 12.38 -1.24
C GLN A 140 -15.74 13.32 -2.43
N TYR A 141 -14.80 13.41 -3.38
CA TYR A 141 -15.02 14.04 -4.68
C TYR A 141 -15.20 12.96 -5.77
N HIS A 142 -15.92 13.34 -6.81
CA HIS A 142 -16.44 12.41 -7.80
C HIS A 142 -15.88 12.66 -9.21
N VAL A 143 -16.25 11.79 -10.15
CA VAL A 143 -16.06 12.00 -11.58
C VAL A 143 -17.33 12.60 -12.19
N LYS A 144 -17.17 13.31 -13.32
CA LYS A 144 -18.26 13.79 -14.16
C LYS A 144 -18.87 12.65 -14.97
N ALA A 145 -19.95 12.92 -15.68
CA ALA A 145 -20.60 11.96 -16.57
C ALA A 145 -19.70 11.48 -17.72
N ASP A 146 -18.66 12.22 -18.07
CA ASP A 146 -17.66 11.86 -19.08
C ASP A 146 -16.52 10.99 -18.50
N GLY A 147 -16.57 10.66 -17.22
CA GLY A 147 -15.55 9.86 -16.52
C GLY A 147 -14.35 10.65 -16.02
N CYS A 148 -14.23 11.93 -16.33
CA CYS A 148 -13.14 12.77 -15.83
C CYS A 148 -13.36 13.22 -14.39
N ILE A 149 -12.30 13.35 -13.60
CA ILE A 149 -12.38 13.91 -12.24
C ILE A 149 -13.02 15.29 -12.28
N ASP A 150 -14.01 15.52 -11.42
CA ASP A 150 -14.64 16.83 -11.28
C ASP A 150 -13.78 17.75 -10.39
N PHE A 151 -12.83 18.43 -11.01
CA PHE A 151 -11.95 19.37 -10.31
C PHE A 151 -12.69 20.58 -9.73
N GLU A 152 -13.82 21.00 -10.31
CA GLU A 152 -14.62 22.09 -9.77
C GLU A 152 -15.36 21.66 -8.51
N GLU A 153 -15.92 20.46 -8.50
CA GLU A 153 -16.46 19.85 -7.28
C GLU A 153 -15.38 19.71 -6.21
N ALA A 154 -14.24 19.11 -6.57
CA ALA A 154 -13.13 18.92 -5.65
C ALA A 154 -12.64 20.24 -5.03
N ARG A 155 -12.52 21.30 -5.85
CA ARG A 155 -12.18 22.65 -5.38
C ARG A 155 -13.24 23.22 -4.44
N ARG A 156 -14.50 23.12 -4.81
CA ARG A 156 -15.61 23.60 -3.98
C ARG A 156 -15.62 22.93 -2.62
N LEU A 157 -15.55 21.60 -2.60
CA LEU A 157 -15.51 20.79 -1.37
C LEU A 157 -14.29 21.10 -0.50
N ALA A 158 -13.11 21.28 -1.11
CA ALA A 158 -11.91 21.64 -0.38
C ALA A 158 -12.02 23.02 0.29
N LEU A 159 -12.62 24.00 -0.37
CA LEU A 159 -12.83 25.34 0.20
C LEU A 159 -13.90 25.34 1.30
N GLU A 160 -14.96 24.59 1.11
CA GLU A 160 -16.08 24.46 2.06
C GLU A 160 -15.67 23.73 3.33
N HIS A 161 -15.05 22.55 3.18
CA HIS A 161 -14.74 21.65 4.29
C HIS A 161 -13.35 21.83 4.88
N LYS A 162 -12.45 22.52 4.18
CA LYS A 162 -11.05 22.81 4.60
C LYS A 162 -10.33 21.55 5.12
N PRO A 163 -10.24 20.48 4.32
CA PRO A 163 -9.65 19.23 4.77
C PRO A 163 -8.20 19.40 5.21
N LYS A 164 -7.81 18.71 6.25
CA LYS A 164 -6.45 18.63 6.74
C LYS A 164 -5.53 17.85 5.79
N LEU A 165 -6.10 16.87 5.08
CA LEU A 165 -5.42 16.01 4.14
C LEU A 165 -6.32 15.75 2.93
N ILE A 166 -5.75 15.84 1.73
CA ILE A 166 -6.41 15.48 0.48
C ILE A 166 -5.64 14.33 -0.16
N TRP A 167 -6.31 13.21 -0.35
CA TRP A 167 -5.78 12.07 -1.09
C TRP A 167 -6.01 12.23 -2.58
N VAL A 168 -4.93 12.06 -3.34
CA VAL A 168 -4.94 12.08 -4.81
C VAL A 168 -4.38 10.77 -5.32
N GLY A 169 -5.10 10.12 -6.22
CA GLY A 169 -4.74 8.82 -6.78
C GLY A 169 -5.94 7.90 -6.89
N ALA A 170 -5.78 6.81 -7.60
CA ALA A 170 -6.86 5.89 -7.88
C ALA A 170 -6.33 4.46 -8.05
N SER A 171 -7.20 3.46 -7.84
CA SER A 171 -6.93 2.04 -8.12
C SER A 171 -7.50 1.63 -9.47
N ALA A 172 -8.58 2.26 -9.90
CA ALA A 172 -9.35 1.87 -11.09
C ALA A 172 -9.88 3.10 -11.84
N TYR A 173 -9.05 4.10 -12.03
CA TYR A 173 -9.34 5.27 -12.85
C TYR A 173 -8.54 5.16 -14.16
N PRO A 174 -9.19 5.04 -15.35
CA PRO A 174 -8.54 4.85 -16.64
C PRO A 174 -7.82 6.10 -17.16
#